data_986c2c5dcf2c77ff07828eeee31ed5d3
#
_entry.id   986c2c5dcf2c77ff07828eeee31ed5d3
#
_cell.length_a   1.000
_cell.length_b   1.000
_cell.length_c   1.000
_cell.angle_alpha   90.00
_cell.angle_beta   90.00
_cell.angle_gamma   90.00
#
_symmetry.space_group_name_H-M   'P 1'
#
loop_
_entity.id
_entity.type
_entity.pdbx_description
1 polymer ?
#
loop_
_entity_poly.entity_id
_entity_poly.type
_entity_poly.pdbx_seq_one_letter_code
_entity_poly.pdbx_strand_id
1 'polypeptide(L)'
;TLDLCPTTPANATDVDEFGCAAIERDTDGDGVNDLIDACEGTPSGLTVNSVGCADLDGDGVFANVDICADSPARWTIDVDGCAIVQKPVQWTAGTSVNGPMDIVPTFTVPTLDGTFTFQNKWTGNDVYLFMFKYTDGSGNSNSATWSTNPGTFIRNLPDNTHLFYGSFDSSYHNDVLSRKSDVEARLNPSEEEEWDGRIHYIDMDASNIQGGLGQM
;
A
#
# COMPACT_ATOMS: atom_id res chain seq x y z
N THR A 1 -9.74 12.35 51.60
CA THR A 1 -9.88 12.10 50.17
C THR A 1 -11.36 11.81 49.86
N LEU A 2 -11.86 12.32 48.76
CA LEU A 2 -13.22 12.04 48.31
C LEU A 2 -13.25 10.59 47.82
N ASP A 3 -14.14 9.78 48.38
CA ASP A 3 -14.37 8.41 47.86
C ASP A 3 -15.21 8.49 46.59
N LEU A 4 -14.62 8.09 45.46
CA LEU A 4 -15.27 8.11 44.13
C LEU A 4 -16.00 6.81 43.85
N CYS A 5 -15.66 5.70 44.53
CA CYS A 5 -16.22 4.36 44.35
C CYS A 5 -16.84 3.84 45.67
N PRO A 6 -17.91 4.44 46.17
CA PRO A 6 -18.46 4.10 47.50
C PRO A 6 -19.07 2.69 47.59
N THR A 7 -19.10 1.95 46.46
CA THR A 7 -19.62 0.57 46.38
C THR A 7 -18.51 -0.47 46.31
N THR A 8 -17.22 -0.06 46.40
CA THR A 8 -16.08 -0.97 46.39
C THR A 8 -16.22 -2.04 47.46
N PRO A 9 -16.09 -3.33 47.12
CA PRO A 9 -16.20 -4.41 48.09
C PRO A 9 -15.17 -4.30 49.21
N ALA A 10 -15.58 -4.48 50.46
CA ALA A 10 -14.71 -4.34 51.63
C ALA A 10 -13.52 -5.33 51.67
N ASN A 11 -13.53 -6.35 50.79
CA ASN A 11 -12.44 -7.31 50.63
C ASN A 11 -11.61 -7.03 49.36
N ALA A 12 -11.80 -5.95 48.67
CA ALA A 12 -10.96 -5.55 47.55
C ALA A 12 -9.54 -5.25 48.08
N THR A 13 -8.52 -5.78 47.36
CA THR A 13 -7.12 -5.70 47.83
C THR A 13 -6.29 -4.67 47.05
N ASP A 14 -6.81 -4.15 45.96
CA ASP A 14 -6.14 -3.17 45.08
C ASP A 14 -7.03 -1.93 44.94
N VAL A 15 -7.11 -1.16 46.01
CA VAL A 15 -7.93 0.05 46.12
C VAL A 15 -7.00 1.26 46.13
N ASP A 16 -7.27 2.21 45.25
CA ASP A 16 -6.50 3.46 45.14
C ASP A 16 -6.85 4.49 46.26
N GLU A 17 -6.21 5.64 46.20
CA GLU A 17 -6.45 6.75 47.15
C GLU A 17 -7.85 7.39 47.06
N PHE A 18 -8.62 7.07 46.00
CA PHE A 18 -9.98 7.52 45.78
C PHE A 18 -11.03 6.47 46.12
N GLY A 19 -10.63 5.34 46.66
CA GLY A 19 -11.51 4.28 47.10
C GLY A 19 -11.93 3.31 45.99
N CYS A 20 -11.32 3.38 44.80
CA CYS A 20 -11.68 2.54 43.66
C CYS A 20 -10.77 1.32 43.50
N ALA A 21 -11.34 0.13 43.40
CA ALA A 21 -10.61 -1.08 43.03
C ALA A 21 -10.26 -1.11 41.54
N ALA A 22 -9.24 -1.87 41.13
CA ALA A 22 -8.83 -1.97 39.73
C ALA A 22 -9.97 -2.41 38.81
N ILE A 23 -10.89 -3.24 39.27
CA ILE A 23 -12.08 -3.63 38.52
C ILE A 23 -13.10 -2.51 38.26
N GLU A 24 -13.00 -1.43 39.03
CA GLU A 24 -13.90 -0.25 38.93
C GLU A 24 -13.23 0.91 38.20
N ARG A 25 -11.92 0.86 38.03
CA ARG A 25 -11.14 1.86 37.28
C ARG A 25 -11.04 1.47 35.81
N ASP A 26 -11.03 2.48 34.98
CA ASP A 26 -10.71 2.45 33.56
C ASP A 26 -9.85 3.70 33.30
N THR A 27 -8.53 3.53 33.43
CA THR A 27 -7.61 4.66 33.52
C THR A 27 -7.44 5.42 32.21
N ASP A 28 -7.53 4.73 31.06
CA ASP A 28 -7.39 5.34 29.75
C ASP A 28 -8.74 5.61 29.06
N GLY A 29 -9.84 5.06 29.60
CA GLY A 29 -11.19 5.33 29.12
C GLY A 29 -11.58 4.58 27.85
N ASP A 30 -10.99 3.40 27.64
CA ASP A 30 -11.23 2.58 26.46
C ASP A 30 -12.44 1.62 26.64
N GLY A 31 -13.01 1.51 27.85
CA GLY A 31 -14.14 0.68 28.20
C GLY A 31 -13.77 -0.67 28.81
N VAL A 32 -12.47 -0.93 29.03
CA VAL A 32 -11.93 -2.12 29.71
C VAL A 32 -11.32 -1.67 31.05
N ASN A 33 -11.65 -2.38 32.13
CA ASN A 33 -11.15 -1.97 33.45
C ASN A 33 -9.69 -2.38 33.68
N ASP A 34 -8.99 -1.62 34.51
CA ASP A 34 -7.55 -1.79 34.80
C ASP A 34 -7.15 -3.21 35.25
N LEU A 35 -8.09 -3.99 35.80
CA LEU A 35 -7.79 -5.34 36.27
C LEU A 35 -7.51 -6.33 35.11
N ILE A 36 -8.17 -6.13 33.98
CA ILE A 36 -8.10 -7.03 32.82
C ILE A 36 -7.49 -6.35 31.60
N ASP A 37 -7.23 -5.03 31.71
CA ASP A 37 -6.62 -4.27 30.65
C ASP A 37 -5.13 -4.64 30.49
N ALA A 38 -4.76 -5.08 29.30
CA ALA A 38 -3.40 -5.41 28.91
C ALA A 38 -2.69 -4.24 28.20
N CYS A 39 -3.42 -3.17 27.86
CA CYS A 39 -2.94 -2.00 27.13
C CYS A 39 -3.34 -0.70 27.82
N GLU A 40 -2.82 -0.46 29.01
CA GLU A 40 -3.15 0.64 29.96
C GLU A 40 -3.05 2.08 29.40
N GLY A 41 -2.91 2.27 28.13
CA GLY A 41 -2.75 3.58 27.50
C GLY A 41 -3.34 3.64 26.09
N THR A 42 -4.37 2.85 25.82
CA THR A 42 -5.06 2.86 24.54
C THR A 42 -5.70 4.23 24.29
N PRO A 43 -5.44 4.88 23.14
CA PRO A 43 -6.04 6.16 22.84
C PRO A 43 -7.57 6.08 22.81
N SER A 44 -8.22 7.01 23.53
CA SER A 44 -9.68 7.04 23.65
C SER A 44 -10.39 7.14 22.29
N GLY A 45 -11.46 6.37 22.12
CA GLY A 45 -12.28 6.37 20.90
C GLY A 45 -11.89 5.35 19.85
N LEU A 46 -10.84 4.56 20.08
CA LEU A 46 -10.52 3.39 19.27
C LEU A 46 -11.39 2.20 19.66
N THR A 47 -11.60 1.29 18.72
CA THR A 47 -12.23 0.01 19.01
C THR A 47 -11.17 -0.93 19.60
N VAL A 48 -11.45 -1.46 20.78
CA VAL A 48 -10.53 -2.37 21.48
C VAL A 48 -11.05 -3.80 21.54
N ASN A 49 -10.16 -4.74 21.77
CA ASN A 49 -10.53 -6.13 22.06
C ASN A 49 -10.94 -6.29 23.53
N SER A 50 -11.20 -7.55 23.98
CA SER A 50 -11.67 -7.85 25.33
C SER A 50 -10.65 -7.60 26.45
N VAL A 51 -9.41 -7.22 26.10
CA VAL A 51 -8.33 -6.91 27.03
C VAL A 51 -7.75 -5.51 26.78
N GLY A 52 -8.55 -4.55 26.28
CA GLY A 52 -8.21 -3.14 26.18
C GLY A 52 -7.26 -2.76 25.05
N CYS A 53 -6.89 -3.66 24.16
CA CYS A 53 -5.92 -3.35 23.12
C CYS A 53 -6.60 -3.01 21.80
N ALA A 54 -6.18 -1.89 21.17
CA ALA A 54 -6.59 -1.47 19.85
C ALA A 54 -5.70 -2.05 18.75
N ASP A 55 -6.22 -2.11 17.53
CA ASP A 55 -5.46 -2.26 16.30
C ASP A 55 -4.99 -0.84 15.89
N LEU A 56 -3.70 -0.55 16.06
CA LEU A 56 -3.18 0.83 15.95
C LEU A 56 -2.81 1.23 14.52
N ASP A 57 -2.42 0.28 13.68
CA ASP A 57 -2.02 0.52 12.29
C ASP A 57 -3.08 0.06 11.27
N GLY A 58 -4.13 -0.63 11.73
CA GLY A 58 -5.27 -1.03 10.90
C GLY A 58 -5.01 -2.30 10.09
N ASP A 59 -4.07 -3.13 10.50
CA ASP A 59 -3.70 -4.37 9.81
C ASP A 59 -4.57 -5.58 10.21
N GLY A 60 -5.38 -5.43 11.27
CA GLY A 60 -6.28 -6.46 11.79
C GLY A 60 -5.73 -7.24 12.96
N VAL A 61 -4.53 -6.91 13.46
CA VAL A 61 -3.91 -7.52 14.64
C VAL A 61 -3.88 -6.50 15.78
N PHE A 62 -4.31 -6.92 16.98
CA PHE A 62 -4.37 -6.01 18.13
C PHE A 62 -3.01 -5.87 18.80
N ALA A 63 -2.71 -4.70 19.33
CA ALA A 63 -1.42 -4.30 19.88
C ALA A 63 -0.81 -5.25 20.93
N ASN A 64 -1.63 -6.05 21.64
CA ASN A 64 -1.13 -7.03 22.61
C ASN A 64 -0.49 -8.27 21.99
N VAL A 65 -0.70 -8.51 20.70
CA VAL A 65 -0.13 -9.64 19.96
C VAL A 65 0.60 -9.19 18.69
N ASP A 66 0.48 -7.92 18.35
CA ASP A 66 1.14 -7.33 17.22
C ASP A 66 2.62 -7.05 17.51
N ILE A 67 3.51 -7.71 16.76
CA ILE A 67 4.96 -7.52 16.83
C ILE A 67 5.44 -6.45 15.88
N CYS A 68 4.66 -6.15 14.83
CA CYS A 68 5.01 -5.22 13.77
C CYS A 68 4.02 -4.03 13.71
N ALA A 69 4.06 -3.17 14.72
CA ALA A 69 3.12 -2.09 14.99
C ALA A 69 2.95 -1.00 13.90
N ASP A 70 3.63 -1.12 12.77
CA ASP A 70 3.57 -0.21 11.62
C ASP A 70 3.34 -0.98 10.30
N SER A 71 2.64 -2.11 10.34
CA SER A 71 2.35 -2.89 9.15
C SER A 71 1.31 -2.16 8.27
N PRO A 72 1.54 -2.05 6.94
CA PRO A 72 0.57 -1.41 6.08
C PRO A 72 -0.76 -2.18 6.04
N ALA A 73 -1.86 -1.52 6.36
CA ALA A 73 -3.22 -2.07 6.49
C ALA A 73 -3.76 -2.89 5.29
N ARG A 74 -3.08 -2.84 4.16
CA ARG A 74 -3.49 -3.53 2.91
C ARG A 74 -2.59 -4.69 2.52
N TRP A 75 -1.57 -4.98 3.32
CA TRP A 75 -0.69 -6.10 3.08
C TRP A 75 -1.29 -7.40 3.63
N THR A 76 -0.84 -8.54 3.11
CA THR A 76 -1.13 -9.82 3.77
C THR A 76 -0.30 -9.90 5.03
N ILE A 77 -0.97 -10.00 6.16
CA ILE A 77 -0.36 -9.99 7.49
C ILE A 77 -0.38 -11.42 8.05
N ASP A 78 0.65 -11.80 8.77
CA ASP A 78 0.67 -13.03 9.54
C ASP A 78 -0.02 -12.88 10.90
N VAL A 79 -0.01 -13.94 11.69
CA VAL A 79 -0.69 -13.95 12.99
C VAL A 79 -0.06 -13.03 14.03
N ASP A 80 1.14 -12.56 13.78
CA ASP A 80 1.96 -11.73 14.65
C ASP A 80 1.94 -10.23 14.21
N GLY A 81 1.05 -9.85 13.29
CA GLY A 81 0.94 -8.49 12.77
C GLY A 81 2.02 -8.11 11.76
N CYS A 82 2.84 -9.05 11.32
CA CYS A 82 3.91 -8.72 10.40
C CYS A 82 3.50 -8.95 8.94
N ALA A 83 3.82 -8.00 8.09
CA ALA A 83 3.63 -8.14 6.66
C ALA A 83 4.34 -9.41 6.17
N ILE A 84 3.57 -10.32 5.57
CA ILE A 84 4.13 -11.52 4.94
C ILE A 84 4.90 -11.04 3.72
N VAL A 85 6.15 -10.68 3.92
CA VAL A 85 7.09 -10.54 2.82
C VAL A 85 7.25 -11.94 2.25
N GLN A 86 6.48 -12.25 1.23
CA GLN A 86 6.72 -13.50 0.50
C GLN A 86 8.18 -13.47 0.07
N LYS A 87 8.90 -14.52 0.44
CA LYS A 87 10.30 -14.67 0.02
C LYS A 87 10.36 -14.35 -1.47
N PRO A 88 11.20 -13.39 -1.91
CA PRO A 88 11.17 -12.92 -3.28
C PRO A 88 11.23 -14.12 -4.20
N VAL A 89 10.16 -14.32 -4.98
CA VAL A 89 10.16 -15.33 -6.03
C VAL A 89 11.28 -14.96 -6.96
N GLN A 90 12.28 -15.85 -7.10
CA GLN A 90 13.40 -15.55 -7.98
C GLN A 90 12.87 -15.34 -9.39
N TRP A 91 13.29 -14.25 -10.00
CA TRP A 91 13.01 -14.01 -11.42
C TRP A 91 13.55 -15.16 -12.24
N THR A 92 12.68 -15.85 -12.93
CA THR A 92 13.07 -16.88 -13.91
C THR A 92 12.92 -16.28 -15.30
N ALA A 93 14.03 -16.03 -15.98
CA ALA A 93 14.00 -15.50 -17.34
C ALA A 93 13.39 -16.51 -18.32
N GLY A 94 12.40 -16.11 -19.07
CA GLY A 94 11.88 -16.83 -20.24
C GLY A 94 12.62 -16.44 -21.52
N THR A 95 12.27 -17.07 -22.63
CA THR A 95 12.89 -16.81 -23.93
C THR A 95 12.01 -15.96 -24.86
N SER A 96 10.71 -15.91 -24.61
CA SER A 96 9.77 -15.13 -25.43
C SER A 96 8.42 -14.99 -24.71
N VAL A 97 7.68 -13.95 -25.07
CA VAL A 97 6.27 -13.76 -24.66
C VAL A 97 5.44 -13.89 -25.94
N ASN A 98 4.80 -15.03 -26.14
CA ASN A 98 3.97 -15.31 -27.32
C ASN A 98 2.53 -15.69 -26.96
N GLY A 99 2.23 -15.83 -25.68
CA GLY A 99 0.89 -16.20 -25.24
C GLY A 99 0.68 -16.09 -23.71
N PRO A 100 -0.56 -16.33 -23.28
CA PRO A 100 -0.88 -16.38 -21.85
C PRO A 100 -0.03 -17.43 -21.14
N MET A 101 0.48 -17.10 -19.94
CA MET A 101 1.30 -17.97 -19.09
C MET A 101 2.76 -18.14 -19.55
N ASP A 102 3.20 -17.46 -20.59
CA ASP A 102 4.62 -17.45 -20.95
C ASP A 102 5.48 -16.73 -19.91
N ILE A 103 6.71 -17.21 -19.73
CA ILE A 103 7.67 -16.59 -18.82
C ILE A 103 8.33 -15.41 -19.53
N VAL A 104 8.15 -14.22 -18.98
CA VAL A 104 8.70 -12.98 -19.53
C VAL A 104 10.24 -13.00 -19.43
N PRO A 105 10.97 -12.73 -20.53
CA PRO A 105 12.41 -12.59 -20.48
C PRO A 105 12.81 -11.35 -19.64
N THR A 106 14.05 -11.33 -19.17
CA THR A 106 14.62 -10.15 -18.55
C THR A 106 14.63 -9.00 -19.54
N PHE A 107 14.08 -7.85 -19.17
CA PHE A 107 14.12 -6.66 -20.00
C PHE A 107 14.26 -5.39 -19.17
N THR A 108 14.70 -4.34 -19.84
CA THR A 108 14.84 -3.00 -19.27
C THR A 108 14.06 -2.01 -20.11
N VAL A 109 13.55 -0.98 -19.47
CA VAL A 109 12.94 0.16 -20.17
C VAL A 109 13.56 1.46 -19.69
N PRO A 110 14.00 2.34 -20.58
CA PRO A 110 14.38 3.70 -20.21
C PRO A 110 13.11 4.44 -19.78
N THR A 111 13.21 5.17 -18.70
CA THR A 111 12.15 6.04 -18.20
C THR A 111 12.69 7.45 -18.03
N LEU A 112 11.82 8.44 -17.82
CA LEU A 112 12.25 9.81 -17.56
C LEU A 112 13.14 9.94 -16.32
N ASP A 113 13.01 9.01 -15.37
CA ASP A 113 13.74 9.02 -14.11
C ASP A 113 14.93 8.04 -14.10
N GLY A 114 15.29 7.47 -15.25
CA GLY A 114 16.39 6.52 -15.43
C GLY A 114 15.94 5.20 -16.02
N THR A 115 16.82 4.19 -15.97
CA THR A 115 16.50 2.87 -16.54
C THR A 115 15.86 1.97 -15.50
N PHE A 116 14.67 1.48 -15.78
CA PHE A 116 14.00 0.47 -14.98
C PHE A 116 14.39 -0.93 -15.49
N THR A 117 14.93 -1.75 -14.60
CA THR A 117 15.30 -3.15 -14.89
C THR A 117 14.41 -4.06 -14.06
N PHE A 118 13.49 -4.76 -14.70
CA PHE A 118 12.47 -5.58 -14.02
C PHE A 118 13.09 -6.61 -13.09
N GLN A 119 14.11 -7.33 -13.54
CA GLN A 119 14.79 -8.33 -12.72
C GLN A 119 15.31 -7.77 -11.39
N ASN A 120 15.80 -6.53 -11.39
CA ASN A 120 16.38 -5.92 -10.19
C ASN A 120 15.35 -5.36 -9.23
N LYS A 121 14.13 -5.13 -9.72
CA LYS A 121 13.02 -4.56 -8.95
C LYS A 121 11.94 -5.58 -8.58
N TRP A 122 12.07 -6.80 -9.09
CA TRP A 122 11.12 -7.86 -8.85
C TRP A 122 11.11 -8.31 -7.38
N THR A 123 9.99 -8.11 -6.69
CA THR A 123 9.79 -8.55 -5.31
C THR A 123 9.02 -9.86 -5.21
N GLY A 124 8.32 -10.24 -6.27
CA GLY A 124 7.41 -11.39 -6.31
C GLY A 124 5.98 -11.08 -5.90
N ASN A 125 5.73 -9.90 -5.34
CA ASN A 125 4.41 -9.48 -4.87
C ASN A 125 3.84 -8.28 -5.63
N ASP A 126 4.66 -7.60 -6.44
CA ASP A 126 4.21 -6.39 -7.12
C ASP A 126 3.35 -6.70 -8.34
N VAL A 127 2.45 -5.78 -8.63
CA VAL A 127 1.68 -5.72 -9.87
C VAL A 127 2.34 -4.73 -10.81
N TYR A 128 2.64 -5.14 -12.03
CA TYR A 128 3.19 -4.27 -13.06
C TYR A 128 2.12 -3.97 -14.10
N LEU A 129 1.62 -2.73 -14.12
CA LEU A 129 0.54 -2.30 -15.01
C LEU A 129 1.08 -1.35 -16.07
N PHE A 130 0.91 -1.72 -17.33
CA PHE A 130 1.33 -0.93 -18.47
C PHE A 130 0.14 -0.24 -19.12
N MET A 131 0.22 1.06 -19.28
CA MET A 131 -0.77 1.87 -19.97
C MET A 131 -0.11 2.59 -21.15
N PHE A 132 -0.43 2.15 -22.36
CA PHE A 132 0.15 2.73 -23.57
C PHE A 132 -0.86 3.60 -24.30
N LYS A 133 -0.39 4.77 -24.75
CA LYS A 133 -1.08 5.55 -25.77
C LYS A 133 -0.84 4.90 -27.13
N TYR A 134 -1.88 4.83 -27.93
CA TYR A 134 -1.83 4.25 -29.26
C TYR A 134 -2.76 4.99 -30.21
N THR A 135 -2.27 5.24 -31.42
CA THR A 135 -3.07 5.75 -32.54
C THR A 135 -2.82 4.83 -33.73
N ASP A 136 -3.88 4.23 -34.28
CA ASP A 136 -3.76 3.35 -35.44
C ASP A 136 -3.55 4.14 -36.73
N GLY A 137 -3.18 3.43 -37.83
CA GLY A 137 -2.99 4.02 -39.14
C GLY A 137 -4.23 4.65 -39.77
N SER A 138 -5.41 4.49 -39.17
CA SER A 138 -6.69 5.11 -39.55
C SER A 138 -7.04 6.31 -38.68
N GLY A 139 -6.17 6.65 -37.72
CA GLY A 139 -6.38 7.77 -36.79
C GLY A 139 -7.26 7.44 -35.58
N ASN A 140 -7.65 6.15 -35.38
CA ASN A 140 -8.33 5.75 -34.18
C ASN A 140 -7.30 5.65 -33.04
N SER A 141 -7.65 6.15 -31.87
CA SER A 141 -6.75 6.12 -30.74
C SER A 141 -7.47 5.69 -29.46
N ASN A 142 -6.70 5.16 -28.50
CA ASN A 142 -7.17 4.93 -27.15
C ASN A 142 -7.13 6.19 -26.28
N SER A 143 -7.21 7.39 -26.89
CA SER A 143 -7.11 8.67 -26.20
C SER A 143 -8.10 8.83 -25.04
N ALA A 144 -9.28 8.22 -25.13
CA ALA A 144 -10.26 8.23 -24.04
C ALA A 144 -9.71 7.54 -22.78
N THR A 145 -9.08 6.37 -22.92
CA THR A 145 -8.45 5.66 -21.79
C THR A 145 -7.22 6.42 -21.30
N TRP A 146 -6.38 6.88 -22.23
CA TRP A 146 -5.20 7.70 -21.91
C TRP A 146 -5.58 9.01 -21.21
N SER A 147 -6.69 9.62 -21.59
CA SER A 147 -7.18 10.89 -21.02
C SER A 147 -8.01 10.72 -19.76
N THR A 148 -8.21 9.49 -19.27
CA THR A 148 -8.85 9.26 -17.97
C THR A 148 -8.09 9.99 -16.88
N ASN A 149 -8.83 10.58 -15.93
CA ASN A 149 -8.24 11.29 -14.80
C ASN A 149 -7.25 10.39 -14.05
N PRO A 150 -5.93 10.67 -14.11
CA PRO A 150 -4.93 9.78 -13.54
C PRO A 150 -5.01 9.72 -12.01
N GLY A 151 -5.35 10.81 -11.32
CA GLY A 151 -5.46 10.80 -9.87
C GLY A 151 -6.57 9.86 -9.39
N THR A 152 -7.75 9.88 -10.04
CA THR A 152 -8.82 8.93 -9.72
C THR A 152 -8.41 7.49 -10.03
N PHE A 153 -7.70 7.27 -11.12
CA PHE A 153 -7.23 5.94 -11.51
C PHE A 153 -6.20 5.41 -10.50
N ILE A 154 -5.19 6.19 -10.17
CA ILE A 154 -4.10 5.82 -9.25
C ILE A 154 -4.64 5.47 -7.86
N ARG A 155 -5.55 6.27 -7.30
CA ARG A 155 -6.17 6.02 -5.99
C ARG A 155 -6.96 4.72 -5.88
N ASN A 156 -7.28 4.08 -7.00
CA ASN A 156 -7.98 2.80 -7.03
C ASN A 156 -7.06 1.61 -7.35
N LEU A 157 -5.75 1.84 -7.50
CA LEU A 157 -4.79 0.76 -7.69
C LEU A 157 -4.36 0.18 -6.34
N PRO A 158 -4.02 -1.11 -6.28
CA PRO A 158 -3.34 -1.70 -5.13
C PRO A 158 -2.01 -1.01 -4.84
N ASP A 159 -1.64 -0.89 -3.57
CA ASP A 159 -0.44 -0.18 -3.12
C ASP A 159 0.88 -0.84 -3.60
N ASN A 160 0.84 -2.12 -3.97
CA ASN A 160 1.96 -2.84 -4.57
C ASN A 160 2.02 -2.73 -6.09
N THR A 161 1.37 -1.73 -6.69
CA THR A 161 1.35 -1.56 -8.15
C THR A 161 2.50 -0.66 -8.62
N HIS A 162 3.26 -1.12 -9.62
CA HIS A 162 4.10 -0.29 -10.46
C HIS A 162 3.33 0.06 -11.74
N LEU A 163 3.08 1.33 -11.96
CA LEU A 163 2.33 1.85 -13.11
C LEU A 163 3.28 2.42 -14.15
N PHE A 164 3.20 1.91 -15.37
CA PHE A 164 4.03 2.36 -16.47
C PHE A 164 3.18 3.05 -17.53
N TYR A 165 3.49 4.30 -17.81
CA TYR A 165 2.95 5.06 -18.94
C TYR A 165 3.94 5.04 -20.09
N GLY A 166 3.48 4.71 -21.30
CA GLY A 166 4.26 4.70 -22.51
C GLY A 166 3.44 5.14 -23.73
N SER A 167 4.03 5.26 -24.89
CA SER A 167 3.33 5.57 -26.13
C SER A 167 3.95 4.81 -27.31
N PHE A 168 3.09 4.35 -28.22
CA PHE A 168 3.46 3.80 -29.52
C PHE A 168 3.53 4.87 -30.62
N ASP A 169 3.18 6.09 -30.32
CA ASP A 169 3.20 7.18 -31.26
C ASP A 169 4.62 7.75 -31.42
N SER A 170 4.94 8.32 -32.56
CA SER A 170 6.23 8.97 -32.79
C SER A 170 6.47 10.19 -31.86
N SER A 171 5.42 10.67 -31.22
CA SER A 171 5.45 11.73 -30.18
C SER A 171 5.67 11.20 -28.77
N TYR A 172 6.07 9.94 -28.59
CA TYR A 172 6.14 9.24 -27.30
C TYR A 172 6.72 10.09 -26.16
N HIS A 173 7.83 10.78 -26.40
CA HIS A 173 8.47 11.60 -25.39
C HIS A 173 7.56 12.73 -24.88
N ASN A 174 6.90 13.47 -25.80
CA ASN A 174 5.97 14.51 -25.42
C ASN A 174 4.70 13.97 -24.78
N ASP A 175 4.26 12.78 -25.20
CA ASP A 175 3.08 12.11 -24.64
C ASP A 175 3.31 11.75 -23.17
N VAL A 176 4.46 11.15 -22.84
CA VAL A 176 4.77 10.76 -21.46
C VAL A 176 5.08 11.98 -20.58
N LEU A 177 5.73 13.02 -21.11
CA LEU A 177 5.92 14.30 -20.39
C LEU A 177 4.59 14.96 -20.05
N SER A 178 3.67 15.02 -21.02
CA SER A 178 2.33 15.55 -20.79
C SER A 178 1.58 14.73 -19.74
N ARG A 179 1.72 13.39 -19.79
CA ARG A 179 1.08 12.51 -18.81
C ARG A 179 1.67 12.67 -17.42
N LYS A 180 3.00 12.81 -17.30
CA LYS A 180 3.68 13.10 -16.03
C LYS A 180 3.12 14.37 -15.41
N SER A 181 3.07 15.45 -16.17
CA SER A 181 2.52 16.74 -15.70
C SER A 181 1.04 16.62 -15.27
N ASP A 182 0.23 15.82 -15.99
CA ASP A 182 -1.18 15.61 -15.62
C ASP A 182 -1.34 14.77 -14.34
N VAL A 183 -0.45 13.82 -14.10
CA VAL A 183 -0.39 13.05 -12.84
C VAL A 183 -0.01 13.95 -11.68
N GLU A 184 1.10 14.68 -11.79
CA GLU A 184 1.61 15.59 -10.77
C GLU A 184 0.59 16.69 -10.40
N ALA A 185 -0.16 17.18 -11.37
CA ALA A 185 -1.21 18.16 -11.10
C ALA A 185 -2.44 17.62 -10.34
N ARG A 186 -2.54 16.31 -10.15
CA ARG A 186 -3.72 15.65 -9.59
C ARG A 186 -3.47 14.83 -8.34
N LEU A 187 -2.22 14.60 -7.98
CA LEU A 187 -1.84 14.02 -6.71
C LEU A 187 -1.57 15.13 -5.70
N ASN A 188 -1.87 14.90 -4.45
CA ASN A 188 -1.43 15.78 -3.37
C ASN A 188 -0.03 15.34 -2.89
N PRO A 189 0.69 16.15 -2.09
CA PRO A 189 2.05 15.85 -1.68
C PRO A 189 2.22 14.50 -0.95
N SER A 190 1.24 14.06 -0.18
CA SER A 190 1.27 12.76 0.50
C SER A 190 1.12 11.60 -0.49
N GLU A 191 0.26 11.78 -1.50
CA GLU A 191 0.09 10.79 -2.58
C GLU A 191 1.32 10.74 -3.49
N GLU A 192 1.99 11.87 -3.74
CA GLU A 192 3.26 11.90 -4.48
C GLU A 192 4.34 11.12 -3.75
N GLU A 193 4.46 11.27 -2.43
CA GLU A 193 5.39 10.52 -1.59
C GLU A 193 5.05 9.02 -1.57
N GLU A 194 3.77 8.68 -1.44
CA GLU A 194 3.30 7.30 -1.47
C GLU A 194 3.61 6.60 -2.80
N TRP A 195 3.48 7.31 -3.92
CA TRP A 195 3.70 6.78 -5.26
C TRP A 195 5.10 7.02 -5.82
N ASP A 196 6.01 7.59 -5.04
CA ASP A 196 7.40 7.78 -5.47
C ASP A 196 8.08 6.45 -5.82
N GLY A 197 8.75 6.44 -6.96
CA GLY A 197 9.40 5.24 -7.49
C GLY A 197 8.46 4.12 -7.96
N ARG A 198 7.13 4.34 -7.99
CA ARG A 198 6.14 3.37 -8.48
C ARG A 198 5.39 3.81 -9.75
N ILE A 199 5.41 5.08 -10.08
CA ILE A 199 4.91 5.57 -11.37
C ILE A 199 6.09 5.82 -12.29
N HIS A 200 6.07 5.19 -13.45
CA HIS A 200 7.17 5.19 -14.42
C HIS A 200 6.70 5.70 -15.78
N TYR A 201 7.49 6.56 -16.40
CA TYR A 201 7.19 7.17 -17.69
C TYR A 201 8.22 6.68 -18.69
N ILE A 202 7.81 5.76 -19.58
CA ILE A 202 8.70 5.10 -20.55
C ILE A 202 9.13 6.10 -21.59
N ASP A 203 10.43 6.43 -21.64
CA ASP A 203 11.01 7.40 -22.56
C ASP A 203 11.64 6.72 -23.78
N MET A 204 10.83 5.92 -24.45
CA MET A 204 11.12 5.32 -25.75
C MET A 204 9.81 4.99 -26.47
N ASP A 205 9.89 4.87 -27.79
CA ASP A 205 8.78 4.30 -28.57
C ASP A 205 8.51 2.87 -28.08
N ALA A 206 7.29 2.64 -27.61
CA ALA A 206 6.91 1.37 -26.99
C ALA A 206 7.03 0.17 -27.95
N SER A 207 7.01 0.40 -29.27
CA SER A 207 7.28 -0.65 -30.27
C SER A 207 8.70 -1.20 -30.21
N ASN A 208 9.64 -0.46 -29.61
CA ASN A 208 11.04 -0.84 -29.47
C ASN A 208 11.36 -1.53 -28.14
N ILE A 209 10.40 -1.70 -27.24
CA ILE A 209 10.61 -2.40 -25.96
C ILE A 209 10.97 -3.86 -26.27
N GLN A 210 12.15 -4.28 -25.85
CA GLN A 210 12.59 -5.67 -26.02
C GLN A 210 11.80 -6.60 -25.09
N GLY A 211 11.62 -7.84 -25.50
CA GLY A 211 11.01 -8.86 -24.67
C GLY A 211 9.49 -9.04 -24.88
N GLY A 212 8.92 -8.50 -25.96
CA GLY A 212 7.56 -8.82 -26.40
C GLY A 212 6.46 -7.82 -25.98
N LEU A 213 6.73 -6.89 -25.06
CA LEU A 213 5.77 -5.84 -24.70
C LEU A 213 5.49 -4.88 -25.87
N GLY A 214 6.45 -4.69 -26.78
CA GLY A 214 6.28 -3.88 -27.98
C GLY A 214 5.62 -4.62 -29.16
N GLN A 215 5.26 -5.89 -28.98
CA GLN A 215 4.63 -6.74 -30.02
C GLN A 215 3.20 -7.17 -29.68
N MET A 216 2.66 -6.69 -28.56
CA MET A 216 1.26 -6.86 -28.18
C MET A 216 0.42 -5.75 -28.77
#